data_5f08199bc4394fe5f9e3968befb3250a
#
_entry.id   5f08199bc4394fe5f9e3968befb3250a
#
_cell.length_a   1.000
_cell.length_b   1.000
_cell.length_c   1.000
_cell.angle_alpha   90.00
_cell.angle_beta   90.00
_cell.angle_gamma   90.00
#
_symmetry.space_group_name_H-M   'P 1'
#
loop_
_entity.id
_entity.type
_entity.pdbx_description
1 polymer ?
#
loop_
_entity_poly.entity_id
_entity_poly.type
_entity_poly.pdbx_seq_one_letter_code
_entity_poly.pdbx_strand_id
1 'polypeptide(L)'
;MSLQPCRPAPALILAHETPAHATQIEALLTRAFGPGRFSKVSERVREFADFAPELSFCALEAGQVVGVVRMWRVSVGDQPIVFLGPLAVEETERKHGLGAQLVEHACAAAQAAGEAAVALVGDVAFFARVGFAIAPDVSMPGPVDPKRVLARTFADVPLTGAVRAA
;
A
#
# COMPACT_ATOMS: atom_id res chain seq x y z
N MET A 1 8.57 -44.75 18.69
CA MET A 1 8.11 -43.36 18.61
C MET A 1 8.72 -42.75 17.35
N SER A 2 7.92 -42.63 16.27
CA SER A 2 8.41 -42.02 15.04
C SER A 2 8.33 -40.52 15.19
N LEU A 3 9.48 -39.86 15.22
CA LEU A 3 9.58 -38.41 15.08
C LEU A 3 9.16 -38.09 13.64
N GLN A 4 7.95 -37.57 13.44
CA GLN A 4 7.59 -36.98 12.18
C GLN A 4 8.53 -35.79 11.93
N PRO A 5 9.16 -35.71 10.74
CA PRO A 5 9.96 -34.55 10.42
C PRO A 5 9.06 -33.32 10.47
N CYS A 6 9.49 -32.32 11.23
CA CYS A 6 8.82 -31.03 11.29
C CYS A 6 8.72 -30.50 9.86
N ARG A 7 7.51 -30.37 9.33
CA ARG A 7 7.31 -29.76 8.02
C ARG A 7 7.81 -28.33 8.11
N PRO A 8 8.73 -27.91 7.24
CA PRO A 8 9.16 -26.50 7.25
C PRO A 8 7.93 -25.61 7.02
N ALA A 9 7.86 -24.48 7.73
CA ALA A 9 6.80 -23.51 7.53
C ALA A 9 6.74 -23.11 6.03
N PRO A 10 5.53 -22.94 5.43
CA PRO A 10 5.42 -22.52 4.04
C PRO A 10 6.18 -21.22 3.81
N ALA A 11 6.96 -21.14 2.74
CA ALA A 11 7.71 -19.94 2.41
C ALA A 11 6.76 -18.80 2.03
N LEU A 12 7.00 -17.61 2.59
CA LEU A 12 6.32 -16.39 2.22
C LEU A 12 6.97 -15.82 0.96
N ILE A 13 6.16 -15.53 -0.05
CA ILE A 13 6.63 -14.97 -1.33
C ILE A 13 5.94 -13.64 -1.57
N LEU A 14 6.72 -12.59 -1.87
CA LEU A 14 6.19 -11.33 -2.37
C LEU A 14 6.25 -11.36 -3.90
N ALA A 15 5.12 -11.13 -4.53
CA ALA A 15 4.99 -11.18 -6.00
C ALA A 15 4.03 -10.09 -6.48
N HIS A 16 4.14 -9.71 -7.75
CA HIS A 16 3.11 -8.87 -8.37
C HIS A 16 1.75 -9.54 -8.29
N GLU A 17 0.71 -8.76 -7.99
CA GLU A 17 -0.64 -9.30 -8.08
C GLU A 17 -1.00 -9.56 -9.55
N THR A 18 -1.77 -10.61 -9.77
CA THR A 18 -2.32 -10.97 -11.08
C THR A 18 -3.84 -11.05 -11.01
N PRO A 19 -4.55 -11.04 -12.14
CA PRO A 19 -6.01 -11.23 -12.14
C PRO A 19 -6.48 -12.49 -11.40
N ALA A 20 -5.65 -13.54 -11.36
CA ALA A 20 -5.96 -14.76 -10.62
C ALA A 20 -6.06 -14.54 -9.09
N HIS A 21 -5.45 -13.50 -8.57
CA HIS A 21 -5.48 -13.17 -7.14
C HIS A 21 -6.68 -12.28 -6.74
N ALA A 22 -7.42 -11.74 -7.71
CA ALA A 22 -8.43 -10.70 -7.46
C ALA A 22 -9.47 -11.10 -6.41
N THR A 23 -10.03 -12.30 -6.50
CA THR A 23 -11.05 -12.78 -5.55
C THR A 23 -10.50 -12.88 -4.13
N GLN A 24 -9.29 -13.40 -3.96
CA GLN A 24 -8.65 -13.51 -2.65
C GLN A 24 -8.30 -12.14 -2.07
N ILE A 25 -7.83 -11.21 -2.90
CA ILE A 25 -7.52 -9.83 -2.49
C ILE A 25 -8.79 -9.13 -2.00
N GLU A 26 -9.87 -9.19 -2.76
CA GLU A 26 -11.14 -8.58 -2.36
C GLU A 26 -11.67 -9.16 -1.03
N ALA A 27 -11.57 -10.47 -0.84
CA ALA A 27 -11.95 -11.12 0.41
C ALA A 27 -11.08 -10.64 1.58
N LEU A 28 -9.77 -10.51 1.37
CA LEU A 28 -8.83 -9.99 2.39
C LEU A 28 -9.17 -8.54 2.76
N LEU A 29 -9.43 -7.69 1.78
CA LEU A 29 -9.79 -6.28 2.01
C LEU A 29 -11.11 -6.16 2.80
N THR A 30 -12.08 -7.00 2.48
CA THR A 30 -13.36 -7.04 3.19
C THR A 30 -13.18 -7.46 4.65
N ARG A 31 -12.34 -8.46 4.92
CA ARG A 31 -12.01 -8.87 6.29
C ARG A 31 -11.26 -7.79 7.07
N ALA A 32 -10.32 -7.10 6.41
CA ALA A 32 -9.46 -6.12 7.06
C ALA A 32 -10.18 -4.80 7.36
N PHE A 33 -11.03 -4.33 6.46
CA PHE A 33 -11.63 -2.99 6.54
C PHE A 33 -13.15 -2.97 6.66
N GLY A 34 -13.82 -4.07 6.35
CA GLY A 34 -15.28 -4.15 6.32
C GLY A 34 -15.90 -3.34 5.17
N PRO A 35 -17.24 -3.25 5.11
CA PRO A 35 -17.95 -2.55 4.04
C PRO A 35 -17.75 -1.04 4.05
N GLY A 36 -17.39 -0.44 5.20
CA GLY A 36 -17.11 0.99 5.32
C GLY A 36 -15.89 1.47 4.54
N ARG A 37 -15.07 0.57 3.99
CA ARG A 37 -13.87 0.90 3.20
C ARG A 37 -14.18 1.79 1.99
N PHE A 38 -15.35 1.65 1.39
CA PHE A 38 -15.76 2.40 0.21
C PHE A 38 -16.07 3.88 0.49
N SER A 39 -16.25 4.27 1.74
CA SER A 39 -16.48 5.66 2.14
C SER A 39 -15.20 6.42 2.50
N LYS A 40 -14.05 5.75 2.54
CA LYS A 40 -12.77 6.38 2.90
C LYS A 40 -12.28 7.32 1.79
N VAL A 41 -11.59 8.39 2.20
CA VAL A 41 -10.98 9.36 1.27
C VAL A 41 -10.00 8.69 0.32
N SER A 42 -9.23 7.72 0.78
CA SER A 42 -8.32 6.95 -0.07
C SER A 42 -9.03 6.19 -1.18
N GLU A 43 -10.28 5.75 -0.97
CA GLU A 43 -11.09 5.12 -2.01
C GLU A 43 -11.48 6.14 -3.09
N ARG A 44 -11.76 7.38 -2.73
CA ARG A 44 -12.04 8.47 -3.69
C ARG A 44 -10.85 8.74 -4.58
N VAL A 45 -9.64 8.68 -4.05
CA VAL A 45 -8.42 8.80 -4.86
C VAL A 45 -8.38 7.69 -5.91
N ARG A 46 -8.68 6.46 -5.52
CA ARG A 46 -8.65 5.30 -6.43
C ARG A 46 -9.71 5.35 -7.53
N GLU A 47 -10.80 6.08 -7.32
CA GLU A 47 -11.85 6.26 -8.34
C GLU A 47 -11.35 6.98 -9.60
N PHE A 48 -10.41 7.91 -9.46
CA PHE A 48 -9.87 8.67 -10.59
C PHE A 48 -8.43 8.30 -10.98
N ALA A 49 -7.74 7.54 -10.15
CA ALA A 49 -6.33 7.20 -10.36
C ALA A 49 -6.17 5.97 -11.25
N ASP A 50 -5.07 5.93 -11.98
CA ASP A 50 -4.69 4.77 -12.78
C ASP A 50 -3.94 3.76 -11.92
N PHE A 51 -4.41 2.51 -11.94
CA PHE A 51 -3.75 1.43 -11.21
C PHE A 51 -2.36 1.13 -11.80
N ALA A 52 -1.36 0.98 -10.92
CA ALA A 52 0.02 0.69 -11.30
C ALA A 52 0.38 -0.77 -10.91
N PRO A 53 0.08 -1.76 -11.77
CA PRO A 53 0.33 -3.17 -11.45
C PRO A 53 1.80 -3.49 -11.24
N GLU A 54 2.69 -2.79 -11.91
CA GLU A 54 4.14 -2.96 -11.77
C GLU A 54 4.70 -2.48 -10.43
N LEU A 55 3.91 -1.73 -9.67
CA LEU A 55 4.26 -1.21 -8.34
C LEU A 55 3.40 -1.82 -7.23
N SER A 56 2.56 -2.79 -7.57
CA SER A 56 1.59 -3.40 -6.66
C SER A 56 1.94 -4.87 -6.43
N PHE A 57 1.86 -5.30 -5.17
CA PHE A 57 2.33 -6.62 -4.77
C PHE A 57 1.36 -7.31 -3.84
N CYS A 58 1.39 -8.64 -3.86
CA CYS A 58 0.74 -9.46 -2.86
C CYS A 58 1.75 -10.38 -2.17
N ALA A 59 1.44 -10.77 -0.96
CA ALA A 59 2.18 -11.77 -0.22
C ALA A 59 1.43 -13.10 -0.29
N LEU A 60 2.14 -14.14 -0.70
CA LEU A 60 1.58 -15.48 -0.87
C LEU A 60 2.24 -16.43 0.11
N GLU A 61 1.42 -17.21 0.80
CA GLU A 61 1.85 -18.30 1.66
C GLU A 61 1.10 -19.56 1.24
N ALA A 62 1.83 -20.57 0.77
CA ALA A 62 1.25 -21.81 0.21
C ALA A 62 0.19 -21.51 -0.88
N GLY A 63 0.44 -20.53 -1.73
CA GLY A 63 -0.45 -20.11 -2.80
C GLY A 63 -1.66 -19.27 -2.38
N GLN A 64 -1.79 -18.97 -1.08
CA GLN A 64 -2.86 -18.14 -0.55
C GLN A 64 -2.40 -16.69 -0.36
N VAL A 65 -3.25 -15.74 -0.72
CA VAL A 65 -2.97 -14.31 -0.48
C VAL A 65 -3.14 -14.00 1.01
N VAL A 66 -2.06 -13.61 1.64
CA VAL A 66 -2.03 -13.21 3.06
C VAL A 66 -1.73 -11.73 3.26
N GLY A 67 -1.44 -11.01 2.19
CA GLY A 67 -1.22 -9.58 2.21
C GLY A 67 -1.31 -8.97 0.83
N VAL A 68 -1.59 -7.68 0.77
CA VAL A 68 -1.65 -6.90 -0.48
C VAL A 68 -1.26 -5.46 -0.23
N VAL A 69 -0.56 -4.88 -1.18
CA VAL A 69 -0.30 -3.45 -1.28
C VAL A 69 -0.51 -3.01 -2.73
N ARG A 70 -1.30 -1.97 -2.94
CA ARG A 70 -1.58 -1.42 -4.27
C ARG A 70 -1.06 0.00 -4.39
N MET A 71 -0.61 0.33 -5.58
CA MET A 71 -0.14 1.65 -5.97
C MET A 71 -0.94 2.18 -7.14
N TRP A 72 -1.13 3.50 -7.15
CA TRP A 72 -1.96 4.21 -8.13
C TRP A 72 -1.23 5.46 -8.60
N ARG A 73 -1.33 5.78 -9.88
CA ARG A 73 -0.72 6.98 -10.44
C ARG A 73 -1.62 8.18 -10.22
N VAL A 74 -1.05 9.21 -9.59
CA VAL A 74 -1.71 10.47 -9.28
C VAL A 74 -0.76 11.64 -9.51
N SER A 75 -1.26 12.85 -9.37
CA SER A 75 -0.44 14.07 -9.24
C SER A 75 -0.80 14.80 -7.97
N VAL A 76 0.18 15.42 -7.35
CA VAL A 76 0.00 16.41 -6.30
C VAL A 76 0.32 17.79 -6.92
N GLY A 77 -0.70 18.63 -7.08
CA GLY A 77 -0.55 19.79 -7.95
C GLY A 77 -0.15 19.31 -9.35
N ASP A 78 0.99 19.77 -9.85
CA ASP A 78 1.55 19.37 -11.15
C ASP A 78 2.62 18.27 -11.05
N GLN A 79 2.93 17.79 -9.84
CA GLN A 79 3.97 16.80 -9.62
C GLN A 79 3.40 15.38 -9.71
N PRO A 80 3.78 14.57 -10.72
CA PRO A 80 3.41 13.16 -10.78
C PRO A 80 4.06 12.37 -9.63
N ILE A 81 3.25 11.58 -8.95
CA ILE A 81 3.68 10.67 -7.89
C ILE A 81 2.83 9.39 -7.93
N VAL A 82 3.04 8.50 -6.99
CA VAL A 82 2.17 7.36 -6.77
C VAL A 82 1.49 7.43 -5.40
N PHE A 83 0.28 6.91 -5.32
CA PHE A 83 -0.53 6.82 -4.11
C PHE A 83 -0.60 5.36 -3.67
N LEU A 84 -0.28 5.10 -2.41
CA LEU A 84 -0.29 3.76 -1.83
C LEU A 84 -1.61 3.50 -1.11
N GLY A 85 -2.22 2.39 -1.41
CA GLY A 85 -3.40 1.86 -0.74
C GLY A 85 -4.32 1.10 -1.70
N PRO A 86 -5.05 0.12 -1.18
CA PRO A 86 -5.03 -0.35 0.20
C PRO A 86 -3.76 -1.14 0.53
N LEU A 87 -3.42 -1.13 1.80
CA LEU A 87 -2.48 -2.06 2.41
C LEU A 87 -3.28 -2.92 3.38
N ALA A 88 -3.28 -4.22 3.20
CA ALA A 88 -3.95 -5.15 4.09
C ALA A 88 -3.11 -6.41 4.28
N VAL A 89 -3.14 -6.92 5.50
CA VAL A 89 -2.42 -8.12 5.90
C VAL A 89 -3.35 -8.97 6.76
N GLU A 90 -3.32 -10.29 6.56
CA GLU A 90 -4.05 -11.21 7.43
C GLU A 90 -3.65 -10.98 8.89
N GLU A 91 -4.62 -11.08 9.80
CA GLU A 91 -4.41 -10.82 11.22
C GLU A 91 -3.26 -11.66 11.80
N THR A 92 -3.16 -12.91 11.39
CA THR A 92 -2.11 -13.84 11.81
C THR A 92 -0.70 -13.41 11.39
N GLU A 93 -0.59 -12.62 10.31
CA GLU A 93 0.69 -12.16 9.74
C GLU A 93 1.09 -10.77 10.22
N ARG A 94 0.21 -10.02 10.88
CA ARG A 94 0.49 -8.65 11.35
C ARG A 94 1.62 -8.60 12.37
N LYS A 95 1.76 -9.64 13.18
CA LYS A 95 2.81 -9.75 14.22
C LYS A 95 4.21 -9.95 13.66
N HIS A 96 4.31 -10.34 12.38
CA HIS A 96 5.59 -10.66 11.74
C HIS A 96 6.13 -9.54 10.86
N GLY A 97 5.52 -8.35 10.89
CA GLY A 97 5.97 -7.20 10.13
C GLY A 97 5.73 -7.29 8.62
N LEU A 98 4.81 -8.12 8.17
CA LEU A 98 4.51 -8.30 6.75
C LEU A 98 4.01 -7.00 6.10
N GLY A 99 3.20 -6.20 6.81
CA GLY A 99 2.74 -4.91 6.32
C GLY A 99 3.90 -3.98 5.97
N ALA A 100 4.88 -3.87 6.87
CA ALA A 100 6.08 -3.08 6.65
C ALA A 100 6.92 -3.61 5.48
N GLN A 101 7.05 -4.92 5.34
CA GLN A 101 7.75 -5.56 4.22
C GLN A 101 7.10 -5.25 2.87
N LEU A 102 5.78 -5.30 2.80
CA LEU A 102 5.02 -4.97 1.59
C LEU A 102 5.21 -3.50 1.20
N VAL A 103 5.12 -2.59 2.18
CA VAL A 103 5.34 -1.15 1.93
C VAL A 103 6.76 -0.89 1.44
N GLU A 104 7.78 -1.46 2.10
CA GLU A 104 9.18 -1.31 1.67
C GLU A 104 9.40 -1.86 0.26
N HIS A 105 8.80 -3.00 -0.06
CA HIS A 105 8.93 -3.63 -1.37
C HIS A 105 8.30 -2.75 -2.47
N ALA A 106 7.11 -2.22 -2.22
CA ALA A 106 6.43 -1.31 -3.14
C ALA A 106 7.18 0.01 -3.31
N CYS A 107 7.69 0.59 -2.21
CA CYS A 107 8.49 1.82 -2.26
C CYS A 107 9.81 1.61 -3.01
N ALA A 108 10.48 0.48 -2.82
CA ALA A 108 11.69 0.16 -3.57
C ALA A 108 11.41 0.05 -5.07
N ALA A 109 10.30 -0.57 -5.45
CA ALA A 109 9.88 -0.64 -6.86
C ALA A 109 9.57 0.75 -7.44
N ALA A 110 8.88 1.60 -6.68
CA ALA A 110 8.58 2.97 -7.10
C ALA A 110 9.85 3.80 -7.28
N GLN A 111 10.79 3.72 -6.34
CA GLN A 111 12.06 4.40 -6.44
C GLN A 111 12.88 3.93 -7.64
N ALA A 112 12.95 2.61 -7.87
CA ALA A 112 13.64 2.03 -9.01
C ALA A 112 13.00 2.42 -10.36
N ALA A 113 11.69 2.64 -10.37
CA ALA A 113 10.96 3.11 -11.55
C ALA A 113 11.11 4.62 -11.82
N GLY A 114 11.82 5.35 -10.93
CA GLY A 114 12.03 6.80 -11.09
C GLY A 114 10.88 7.67 -10.59
N GLU A 115 9.98 7.12 -9.78
CA GLU A 115 8.90 7.91 -9.18
C GLU A 115 9.47 8.93 -8.17
N ALA A 116 8.87 10.11 -8.10
CA ALA A 116 9.34 11.18 -7.23
C ALA A 116 8.99 10.96 -5.76
N ALA A 117 7.83 10.38 -5.50
CA ALA A 117 7.33 10.17 -4.14
C ALA A 117 6.19 9.15 -4.11
N VAL A 118 5.92 8.66 -2.90
CA VAL A 118 4.72 7.87 -2.57
C VAL A 118 3.95 8.65 -1.50
N ALA A 119 2.66 8.83 -1.69
CA ALA A 119 1.75 9.42 -0.70
C ALA A 119 0.70 8.41 -0.25
N LEU A 120 0.16 8.61 0.93
CA LEU A 120 -0.90 7.77 1.49
C LEU A 120 -1.67 8.49 2.58
N VAL A 121 -2.79 7.90 2.99
CA VAL A 121 -3.51 8.25 4.22
C VAL A 121 -3.38 7.09 5.19
N GLY A 122 -2.77 7.32 6.34
CA GLY A 122 -2.53 6.24 7.29
C GLY A 122 -2.02 6.70 8.65
N ASP A 123 -1.66 5.73 9.48
CA ASP A 123 -1.13 5.98 10.81
C ASP A 123 0.36 6.36 10.76
N VAL A 124 0.68 7.55 11.25
CA VAL A 124 2.05 8.06 11.25
C VAL A 124 2.99 7.19 12.08
N ALA A 125 2.52 6.62 13.19
CA ALA A 125 3.35 5.77 14.03
C ALA A 125 3.85 4.51 13.28
N PHE A 126 2.99 3.91 12.48
CA PHE A 126 3.37 2.77 11.63
C PHE A 126 4.25 3.20 10.45
N PHE A 127 3.80 4.18 9.69
CA PHE A 127 4.45 4.56 8.43
C PHE A 127 5.76 5.33 8.61
N ALA A 128 5.98 5.99 9.75
CA ALA A 128 7.27 6.61 10.05
C ALA A 128 8.41 5.59 10.06
N ARG A 129 8.14 4.35 10.47
CA ARG A 129 9.12 3.26 10.47
C ARG A 129 9.58 2.86 9.07
N VAL A 130 8.78 3.14 8.07
CA VAL A 130 9.07 2.85 6.66
C VAL A 130 9.29 4.12 5.85
N GLY A 131 9.76 5.19 6.50
CA GLY A 131 10.28 6.39 5.85
C GLY A 131 9.26 7.45 5.46
N PHE A 132 8.02 7.35 5.93
CA PHE A 132 6.98 8.34 5.66
C PHE A 132 6.98 9.44 6.73
N ALA A 133 6.60 10.65 6.32
CA ALA A 133 6.40 11.79 7.19
C ALA A 133 5.13 12.54 6.79
N ILE A 134 4.60 13.35 7.71
CA ILE A 134 3.43 14.18 7.43
C ILE A 134 3.75 15.12 6.25
N ALA A 135 2.83 15.17 5.28
CA ALA A 135 2.90 16.04 4.11
C ALA A 135 1.86 17.15 4.27
N PRO A 136 2.21 18.27 4.94
CA PRO A 136 1.23 19.28 5.35
C PRO A 136 0.63 20.09 4.20
N ASP A 137 1.31 20.14 3.06
CA ASP A 137 0.89 20.92 1.90
C ASP A 137 0.13 20.10 0.86
N VAL A 138 -0.12 18.82 1.14
CA VAL A 138 -0.90 17.92 0.28
C VAL A 138 -2.33 17.88 0.78
N SER A 139 -3.28 18.18 -0.12
CA SER A 139 -4.72 18.07 0.19
C SER A 139 -5.36 16.88 -0.52
N MET A 140 -6.31 16.25 0.16
CA MET A 140 -7.04 15.08 -0.31
C MET A 140 -8.43 15.48 -0.85
N PRO A 141 -9.06 14.63 -1.69
CA PRO A 141 -10.36 14.92 -2.29
C PRO A 141 -11.55 14.70 -1.33
N GLY A 142 -11.37 14.96 -0.05
CA GLY A 142 -12.42 14.83 0.97
C GLY A 142 -11.87 15.06 2.36
N PRO A 143 -12.76 15.01 3.38
CA PRO A 143 -12.34 15.24 4.77
C PRO A 143 -11.39 14.14 5.25
N VAL A 144 -10.27 14.55 5.83
CA VAL A 144 -9.25 13.67 6.37
C VAL A 144 -8.51 14.42 7.48
N ASP A 145 -8.04 13.69 8.50
CA ASP A 145 -7.12 14.26 9.49
C ASP A 145 -5.79 14.60 8.79
N PRO A 146 -5.37 15.87 8.76
CA PRO A 146 -4.13 16.28 8.11
C PRO A 146 -2.89 15.52 8.60
N LYS A 147 -2.90 15.06 9.84
CA LYS A 147 -1.79 14.29 10.43
C LYS A 147 -1.67 12.88 9.85
N ARG A 148 -2.67 12.43 9.09
CA ARG A 148 -2.68 11.12 8.43
C ARG A 148 -2.29 11.19 6.96
N VAL A 149 -2.12 12.38 6.41
CA VAL A 149 -1.64 12.58 5.03
C VAL A 149 -0.13 12.53 5.06
N LEU A 150 0.43 11.45 4.53
CA LEU A 150 1.85 11.12 4.64
C LEU A 150 2.48 10.95 3.27
N ALA A 151 3.78 11.23 3.18
CA ALA A 151 4.56 10.98 1.98
C ALA A 151 5.99 10.52 2.31
N ARG A 152 6.54 9.73 1.40
CA ARG A 152 7.96 9.37 1.33
C ARG A 152 8.49 9.87 -0.01
N THR A 153 9.45 10.78 0.03
CA THR A 153 10.03 11.40 -1.18
C THR A 153 11.32 10.72 -1.57
N PHE A 154 11.53 10.50 -2.87
CA PHE A 154 12.76 9.94 -3.43
C PHE A 154 13.55 11.00 -4.20
N ALA A 155 12.89 12.09 -4.59
CA ALA A 155 13.49 13.21 -5.27
C ALA A 155 13.27 14.48 -4.45
N ASP A 156 14.12 15.47 -4.63
CA ASP A 156 13.99 16.78 -3.98
C ASP A 156 12.96 17.62 -4.76
N VAL A 157 11.70 17.30 -4.56
CA VAL A 157 10.57 18.01 -5.18
C VAL A 157 9.57 18.44 -4.11
N PRO A 158 8.99 19.65 -4.23
CA PRO A 158 7.93 20.05 -3.32
C PRO A 158 6.63 19.29 -3.64
N LEU A 159 5.96 18.80 -2.59
CA LEU A 159 4.64 18.21 -2.71
C LEU A 159 3.62 19.21 -2.17
N THR A 160 3.06 20.00 -3.07
CA THR A 160 2.11 21.07 -2.73
C THR A 160 0.93 21.04 -3.67
N GLY A 161 -0.26 20.94 -3.12
CA GLY A 161 -1.51 21.00 -3.87
C GLY A 161 -2.42 19.81 -3.62
N ALA A 162 -3.47 19.72 -4.43
CA ALA A 162 -4.46 18.67 -4.34
C ALA A 162 -3.98 17.39 -5.03
N VAL A 163 -4.30 16.25 -4.44
CA VAL A 163 -4.19 14.95 -5.11
C VAL A 163 -5.27 14.86 -6.18
N ARG A 164 -4.84 14.60 -7.41
CA ARG A 164 -5.71 14.53 -8.58
C ARG A 164 -5.22 13.46 -9.57
N ALA A 165 -5.99 13.22 -10.62
CA ALA A 165 -5.57 12.31 -11.68
C ALA A 165 -4.22 12.73 -12.27
N ALA A 166 -3.44 11.73 -12.59
CA ALA A 166 -2.12 11.92 -13.21
C ALA A 166 -2.23 12.51 -14.61
#